data_e0401e567c650b451f1bcfb641bb6ca2
#
_entry.id   e0401e567c650b451f1bcfb641bb6ca2
#
_cell.length_a   1.000
_cell.length_b   1.000
_cell.length_c   1.000
_cell.angle_alpha   90.00
_cell.angle_beta   90.00
_cell.angle_gamma   90.00
#
_symmetry.space_group_name_H-M   'P 1'
#
loop_
_entity.id
_entity.type
_entity.pdbx_description
1 polymer ?
#
loop_
_entity_poly.entity_id
_entity_poly.type
_entity_poly.pdbx_seq_one_letter_code
_entity_poly.pdbx_strand_id
1 'polypeptide(L)'
;MDMKQAIARVVERQDLTAEEMTEVMRAIMTGGATPAQIGGFLVGLRMKGETVSEIAAAAGVMRELASGVDIGGLSHTVDIVGTGGDASGTFNVSTASMFVAAAAGCHVAKHGNRRITSRTGSEPKFSTVRVFDS
;
A
#
# COMPACT_ATOMS: atom_id res chain seq x y z
N MET A 1 -7.70 -12.25 17.22
CA MET A 1 -8.55 -11.10 17.65
C MET A 1 -9.54 -10.77 16.55
N ASP A 2 -10.80 -10.47 16.86
CA ASP A 2 -11.74 -10.01 15.85
C ASP A 2 -11.68 -8.48 15.65
N MET A 3 -12.29 -7.99 14.55
CA MET A 3 -12.28 -6.56 14.21
C MET A 3 -12.97 -5.66 15.25
N LYS A 4 -13.99 -6.17 15.95
CA LYS A 4 -14.70 -5.37 16.97
C LYS A 4 -13.82 -5.17 18.19
N GLN A 5 -13.15 -6.24 18.63
CA GLN A 5 -12.19 -6.18 19.73
C GLN A 5 -11.01 -5.26 19.39
N ALA A 6 -10.48 -5.34 18.16
CA ALA A 6 -9.39 -4.49 17.72
C ALA A 6 -9.79 -3.00 17.73
N ILE A 7 -10.99 -2.67 17.22
CA ILE A 7 -11.51 -1.31 17.25
C ILE A 7 -11.66 -0.80 18.68
N ALA A 8 -12.23 -1.61 19.57
CA ALA A 8 -12.41 -1.24 20.98
C ALA A 8 -11.04 -0.91 21.61
N ARG A 9 -10.03 -1.78 21.42
CA ARG A 9 -8.67 -1.58 21.94
C ARG A 9 -8.05 -0.26 21.48
N VAL A 10 -8.07 0.02 20.16
CA VAL A 10 -7.44 1.25 19.65
C VAL A 10 -8.21 2.51 20.08
N VAL A 11 -9.53 2.45 20.21
CA VAL A 11 -10.35 3.56 20.72
C VAL A 11 -10.05 3.85 22.20
N GLU A 12 -9.78 2.82 22.99
CA GLU A 12 -9.33 2.92 24.39
C GLU A 12 -7.85 3.28 24.52
N ARG A 13 -7.17 3.57 23.41
CA ARG A 13 -5.74 3.90 23.34
C ARG A 13 -4.82 2.79 23.85
N GLN A 14 -5.24 1.55 23.73
CA GLN A 14 -4.44 0.38 24.09
C GLN A 14 -3.66 -0.12 22.88
N ASP A 15 -2.38 -0.44 23.09
CA ASP A 15 -1.54 -1.00 22.04
C ASP A 15 -1.95 -2.45 21.71
N LEU A 16 -1.81 -2.81 20.44
CA LEU A 16 -1.94 -4.17 19.98
C LEU A 16 -0.57 -4.88 20.01
N THR A 17 -0.57 -6.16 20.35
CA THR A 17 0.63 -6.96 20.16
C THR A 17 0.90 -7.18 18.67
N ALA A 18 2.10 -7.62 18.32
CA ALA A 18 2.46 -7.94 16.93
C ALA A 18 1.54 -9.02 16.34
N GLU A 19 1.19 -10.03 17.15
CA GLU A 19 0.29 -11.11 16.76
C GLU A 19 -1.13 -10.59 16.51
N GLU A 20 -1.65 -9.75 17.41
CA GLU A 20 -2.97 -9.14 17.28
C GLU A 20 -3.06 -8.25 16.03
N MET A 21 -2.04 -7.42 15.79
CA MET A 21 -1.97 -6.59 14.58
C MET A 21 -1.89 -7.45 13.31
N THR A 22 -1.12 -8.54 13.34
CA THR A 22 -1.02 -9.48 12.22
C THR A 22 -2.39 -10.08 11.88
N GLU A 23 -3.15 -10.54 12.87
CA GLU A 23 -4.50 -11.09 12.67
C GLU A 23 -5.46 -10.05 12.08
N VAL A 24 -5.46 -8.84 12.62
CA VAL A 24 -6.29 -7.73 12.15
C VAL A 24 -5.94 -7.35 10.71
N MET A 25 -4.67 -7.18 10.40
CA MET A 25 -4.22 -6.85 9.05
C MET A 25 -4.54 -7.96 8.05
N ARG A 26 -4.40 -9.23 8.45
CA ARG A 26 -4.80 -10.36 7.62
C ARG A 26 -6.29 -10.34 7.32
N ALA A 27 -7.14 -10.09 8.30
CA ALA A 27 -8.58 -9.95 8.11
C ALA A 27 -8.93 -8.81 7.15
N ILE A 28 -8.25 -7.66 7.26
CA ILE A 28 -8.43 -6.51 6.35
C ILE A 28 -8.02 -6.90 4.92
N MET A 29 -6.83 -7.45 4.74
CA MET A 29 -6.25 -7.74 3.43
C MET A 29 -6.95 -8.90 2.68
N THR A 30 -7.57 -9.83 3.41
CA THR A 30 -8.31 -10.96 2.82
C THR A 30 -9.81 -10.72 2.69
N GLY A 31 -10.30 -9.52 3.00
CA GLY A 31 -11.72 -9.15 2.87
C GLY A 31 -12.60 -9.63 4.03
N GLY A 32 -12.01 -10.04 5.15
CA GLY A 32 -12.73 -10.45 6.36
C GLY A 32 -13.28 -9.28 7.21
N ALA A 33 -13.03 -8.04 6.79
CA ALA A 33 -13.49 -6.84 7.47
C ALA A 33 -14.36 -5.98 6.55
N THR A 34 -15.41 -5.36 7.10
CA THR A 34 -16.24 -4.42 6.33
C THR A 34 -15.52 -3.08 6.17
N PRO A 35 -15.85 -2.28 5.12
CA PRO A 35 -15.26 -0.94 4.94
C PRO A 35 -15.44 -0.03 6.16
N ALA A 36 -16.58 -0.12 6.86
CA ALA A 36 -16.82 0.65 8.07
C ALA A 36 -15.90 0.22 9.24
N GLN A 37 -15.68 -1.08 9.39
CA GLN A 37 -14.73 -1.60 10.38
C GLN A 37 -13.29 -1.19 10.08
N ILE A 38 -12.88 -1.26 8.81
CA ILE A 38 -11.56 -0.82 8.37
C ILE A 38 -11.37 0.67 8.68
N GLY A 39 -12.35 1.52 8.29
CA GLY A 39 -12.30 2.95 8.57
C GLY A 39 -12.23 3.25 10.06
N GLY A 40 -13.08 2.62 10.88
CA GLY A 40 -13.10 2.78 12.34
C GLY A 40 -11.77 2.36 12.97
N PHE A 41 -11.21 1.24 12.56
CA PHE A 41 -9.91 0.76 13.05
C PHE A 41 -8.77 1.72 12.71
N LEU A 42 -8.67 2.14 11.43
CA LEU A 42 -7.59 3.04 10.99
C LEU A 42 -7.65 4.42 11.67
N VAL A 43 -8.85 4.98 11.84
CA VAL A 43 -9.03 6.24 12.58
C VAL A 43 -8.66 6.07 14.05
N GLY A 44 -9.13 5.00 14.70
CA GLY A 44 -8.77 4.70 16.09
C GLY A 44 -7.27 4.49 16.27
N LEU A 45 -6.64 3.73 15.39
CA LEU A 45 -5.20 3.48 15.39
C LEU A 45 -4.42 4.78 15.26
N ARG A 46 -4.82 5.67 14.31
CA ARG A 46 -4.21 6.99 14.11
C ARG A 46 -4.39 7.90 15.33
N MET A 47 -5.55 7.88 15.98
CA MET A 47 -5.81 8.68 17.19
C MET A 47 -5.05 8.16 18.40
N LYS A 48 -4.82 6.87 18.49
CA LYS A 48 -3.98 6.25 19.51
C LYS A 48 -2.50 6.61 19.29
N GLY A 49 -2.05 6.60 18.06
CA GLY A 49 -0.64 6.60 17.66
C GLY A 49 -0.12 5.17 17.52
N GLU A 50 0.46 4.88 16.37
CA GLU A 50 0.98 3.55 16.04
C GLU A 50 2.31 3.29 16.75
N THR A 51 2.50 2.10 17.29
CA THR A 51 3.80 1.64 17.78
C THR A 51 4.66 1.06 16.66
N VAL A 52 5.97 1.03 16.84
CA VAL A 52 6.90 0.41 15.87
C VAL A 52 6.56 -1.07 15.65
N SER A 53 6.16 -1.79 16.70
CA SER A 53 5.76 -3.19 16.63
C SER A 53 4.51 -3.37 15.76
N GLU A 54 3.50 -2.53 15.94
CA GLU A 54 2.28 -2.55 15.15
C GLU A 54 2.55 -2.26 13.67
N ILE A 55 3.38 -1.24 13.38
CA ILE A 55 3.77 -0.90 12.00
C ILE A 55 4.52 -2.07 11.35
N ALA A 56 5.49 -2.65 12.06
CA ALA A 56 6.28 -3.77 11.54
C ALA A 56 5.41 -5.00 11.24
N ALA A 57 4.48 -5.34 12.14
CA ALA A 57 3.56 -6.46 11.96
C ALA A 57 2.62 -6.22 10.76
N ALA A 58 2.05 -5.02 10.65
CA ALA A 58 1.20 -4.64 9.53
C ALA A 58 1.93 -4.73 8.18
N ALA A 59 3.14 -4.17 8.11
CA ALA A 59 3.98 -4.24 6.92
C ALA A 59 4.37 -5.68 6.56
N GLY A 60 4.61 -6.53 7.55
CA GLY A 60 4.90 -7.96 7.37
C GLY A 60 3.77 -8.67 6.61
N VAL A 61 2.53 -8.48 7.05
CA VAL A 61 1.34 -9.05 6.38
C VAL A 61 1.17 -8.52 4.97
N MET A 62 1.34 -7.22 4.77
CA MET A 62 1.25 -6.62 3.44
C MET A 62 2.28 -7.21 2.47
N ARG A 63 3.51 -7.43 2.93
CA ARG A 63 4.57 -8.07 2.13
C ARG A 63 4.27 -9.54 1.85
N GLU A 64 3.77 -10.28 2.84
CA GLU A 64 3.40 -11.69 2.68
C GLU A 64 2.31 -11.89 1.65
N LEU A 65 1.29 -11.01 1.64
CA LEU A 65 0.14 -11.09 0.74
C LEU A 65 0.32 -10.33 -0.57
N ALA A 66 1.43 -9.62 -0.76
CA ALA A 66 1.72 -8.93 -2.00
C ALA A 66 1.94 -9.93 -3.14
N SER A 67 1.28 -9.70 -4.26
CA SER A 67 1.58 -10.43 -5.49
C SER A 67 2.95 -9.99 -6.01
N GLY A 68 3.92 -10.89 -5.95
CA GLY A 68 5.26 -10.65 -6.50
C GLY A 68 5.22 -10.62 -8.03
N VAL A 69 6.08 -9.79 -8.62
CA VAL A 69 6.40 -9.83 -10.06
C VAL A 69 7.74 -10.52 -10.20
N ASP A 70 7.80 -11.54 -11.04
CA ASP A 70 9.08 -12.21 -11.31
C ASP A 70 9.94 -11.31 -12.20
N ILE A 71 11.02 -10.80 -11.62
CA ILE A 71 12.03 -9.98 -12.29
C ILE A 71 13.39 -10.68 -12.28
N GLY A 72 13.44 -11.98 -11.94
CA GLY A 72 14.68 -12.72 -11.67
C GLY A 72 15.62 -12.85 -12.87
N GLY A 73 15.16 -12.62 -14.10
CA GLY A 73 15.99 -12.66 -15.30
C GLY A 73 16.39 -11.27 -15.85
N LEU A 74 15.95 -10.19 -15.21
CA LEU A 74 16.15 -8.83 -15.70
C LEU A 74 17.32 -8.14 -15.01
N SER A 75 18.23 -7.56 -15.80
CA SER A 75 19.31 -6.69 -15.32
C SER A 75 18.85 -5.23 -15.26
N HIS A 76 19.48 -4.43 -14.41
CA HIS A 76 19.20 -2.99 -14.28
C HIS A 76 17.72 -2.67 -14.04
N THR A 77 17.03 -3.47 -13.20
CA THR A 77 15.64 -3.23 -12.85
C THR A 77 15.52 -2.07 -11.87
N VAL A 78 14.63 -1.14 -12.17
CA VAL A 78 14.32 0.02 -11.32
C VAL A 78 12.82 0.10 -11.03
N ASP A 79 12.47 0.49 -9.81
CA ASP A 79 11.10 0.85 -9.43
C ASP A 79 11.00 2.37 -9.31
N ILE A 80 10.00 2.96 -9.98
CA ILE A 80 9.78 4.41 -9.98
C ILE A 80 8.43 4.71 -9.37
N VAL A 81 8.45 5.19 -8.12
CA VAL A 81 7.26 5.53 -7.36
C VAL A 81 7.33 6.95 -6.84
N GLY A 82 6.18 7.63 -6.79
CA GLY A 82 6.02 8.89 -6.09
C GLY A 82 5.47 8.62 -4.69
N THR A 83 5.97 9.31 -3.69
CA THR A 83 5.46 9.23 -2.31
C THR A 83 4.01 9.70 -2.19
N GLY A 84 3.54 10.51 -3.16
CA GLY A 84 2.20 11.08 -3.15
C GLY A 84 2.02 12.16 -2.09
N GLY A 85 0.83 12.74 -2.04
CA GLY A 85 0.46 13.66 -0.96
C GLY A 85 0.97 15.10 -1.06
N ASP A 86 1.78 15.44 -2.06
CA ASP A 86 2.38 16.77 -2.23
C ASP A 86 1.43 17.84 -2.77
N ALA A 87 0.23 17.45 -3.21
CA ALA A 87 -0.81 18.32 -3.79
C ALA A 87 -0.31 19.29 -4.88
N SER A 88 0.86 19.00 -5.49
CA SER A 88 1.58 19.94 -6.37
C SER A 88 0.87 20.23 -7.70
N GLY A 89 -0.14 19.45 -8.07
CA GLY A 89 -0.91 19.63 -9.32
C GLY A 89 -0.07 19.54 -10.61
N THR A 90 1.19 19.12 -10.50
CA THR A 90 2.10 18.96 -11.64
C THR A 90 1.71 17.76 -12.50
N PHE A 91 2.24 17.68 -13.73
CA PHE A 91 2.12 16.49 -14.57
C PHE A 91 2.74 15.27 -13.86
N ASN A 92 2.37 14.07 -14.31
CA ASN A 92 2.84 12.83 -13.68
C ASN A 92 4.34 12.60 -13.95
N VAL A 93 5.17 13.21 -13.10
CA VAL A 93 6.64 13.14 -13.18
C VAL A 93 7.12 11.70 -13.13
N SER A 94 6.55 10.85 -12.26
CA SER A 94 6.93 9.45 -12.16
C SER A 94 6.69 8.68 -13.45
N THR A 95 5.59 8.95 -14.16
CA THR A 95 5.31 8.33 -15.44
C THR A 95 6.25 8.82 -16.53
N ALA A 96 6.57 10.11 -16.58
CA ALA A 96 7.54 10.65 -17.53
C ALA A 96 8.95 10.08 -17.30
N SER A 97 9.38 9.99 -16.03
CA SER A 97 10.67 9.41 -15.64
C SER A 97 10.79 7.93 -16.03
N MET A 98 9.70 7.19 -16.02
CA MET A 98 9.67 5.79 -16.43
C MET A 98 10.11 5.62 -17.89
N PHE A 99 9.60 6.44 -18.81
CA PHE A 99 10.00 6.38 -20.22
C PHE A 99 11.45 6.76 -20.43
N VAL A 100 11.95 7.75 -19.68
CA VAL A 100 13.36 8.15 -19.75
C VAL A 100 14.28 7.03 -19.26
N ALA A 101 13.94 6.38 -18.15
CA ALA A 101 14.71 5.27 -17.61
C ALA A 101 14.71 4.06 -18.56
N ALA A 102 13.56 3.72 -19.14
CA ALA A 102 13.48 2.65 -20.14
C ALA A 102 14.33 2.97 -21.38
N ALA A 103 14.26 4.19 -21.92
CA ALA A 103 15.07 4.63 -23.03
C ALA A 103 16.58 4.62 -22.74
N ALA A 104 16.96 4.72 -21.46
CA ALA A 104 18.34 4.58 -21.01
C ALA A 104 18.80 3.11 -20.82
N GLY A 105 17.94 2.13 -21.15
CA GLY A 105 18.24 0.70 -21.06
C GLY A 105 17.92 0.05 -19.71
N CYS A 106 17.10 0.69 -18.87
CA CYS A 106 16.61 0.07 -17.64
C CYS A 106 15.32 -0.70 -17.88
N HIS A 107 15.17 -1.84 -17.20
CA HIS A 107 13.86 -2.49 -17.06
C HIS A 107 13.08 -1.81 -15.94
N VAL A 108 11.98 -1.15 -16.27
CA VAL A 108 11.20 -0.39 -15.29
C VAL A 108 10.01 -1.21 -14.80
N ALA A 109 10.04 -1.60 -13.53
CA ALA A 109 8.90 -2.16 -12.84
C ALA A 109 8.11 -1.02 -12.19
N LYS A 110 6.89 -0.75 -12.68
CA LYS A 110 6.07 0.33 -12.13
C LYS A 110 4.79 -0.22 -11.51
N HIS A 111 4.63 0.05 -10.23
CA HIS A 111 3.36 -0.11 -9.54
C HIS A 111 2.48 1.13 -9.79
N GLY A 112 1.31 0.89 -10.35
CA GLY A 112 0.32 1.95 -10.58
C GLY A 112 -0.77 1.92 -9.52
N ASN A 113 -0.89 2.98 -8.72
CA ASN A 113 -2.06 3.21 -7.89
C ASN A 113 -2.78 4.47 -8.37
N ARG A 114 -4.09 4.39 -8.66
CA ARG A 114 -4.86 5.58 -9.02
C ARG A 114 -5.11 6.43 -7.78
N ARG A 115 -4.70 7.67 -7.84
CA ARG A 115 -4.97 8.67 -6.80
C ARG A 115 -6.47 8.85 -6.60
N ILE A 116 -6.90 8.91 -5.35
CA ILE A 116 -8.27 9.28 -4.92
C ILE A 116 -8.65 10.70 -5.39
N THR A 117 -7.68 11.51 -5.79
CA THR A 117 -7.85 12.94 -6.16
C THR A 117 -7.82 13.22 -7.67
N SER A 118 -7.68 12.22 -8.55
CA SER A 118 -7.70 12.51 -10.00
C SER A 118 -9.13 12.63 -10.52
N ARG A 119 -9.42 13.74 -11.22
CA ARG A 119 -10.72 14.10 -11.80
C ARG A 119 -11.20 13.22 -12.96
N THR A 120 -10.46 12.23 -13.38
CA THR A 120 -10.84 11.32 -14.46
C THR A 120 -11.38 10.02 -13.88
N GLY A 121 -12.71 9.91 -13.84
CA GLY A 121 -13.43 8.74 -13.41
C GLY A 121 -13.22 7.55 -14.34
N SER A 122 -12.68 6.49 -13.80
CA SER A 122 -12.92 5.11 -14.16
C SER A 122 -12.40 4.25 -13.03
N GLU A 123 -13.19 3.27 -12.63
CA GLU A 123 -12.97 2.46 -11.44
C GLU A 123 -11.59 1.80 -11.40
N PRO A 124 -10.88 1.84 -10.26
CA PRO A 124 -9.63 1.13 -10.09
C PRO A 124 -9.91 -0.33 -9.81
N LYS A 125 -9.79 -1.16 -10.81
CA LYS A 125 -9.60 -2.59 -10.58
C LYS A 125 -8.11 -2.86 -10.62
N PHE A 126 -7.52 -3.14 -9.45
CA PHE A 126 -6.19 -3.69 -9.22
C PHE A 126 -4.97 -2.80 -9.54
N SER A 127 -4.02 -2.81 -8.60
CA SER A 127 -2.64 -2.41 -8.86
C SER A 127 -2.06 -3.31 -9.94
N THR A 128 -1.75 -2.73 -11.10
CA THR A 128 -1.07 -3.47 -12.17
C THR A 128 0.40 -3.07 -12.15
N VAL A 129 1.28 -4.03 -11.92
CA VAL A 129 2.71 -3.85 -12.17
C VAL A 129 2.94 -4.14 -13.64
N ARG A 130 3.58 -3.23 -14.33
CA ARG A 130 4.03 -3.43 -15.71
C ARG A 130 5.55 -3.33 -15.75
N VAL A 131 6.17 -4.27 -16.44
CA VAL A 131 7.57 -4.19 -16.80
C VAL A 131 7.63 -3.61 -18.21
N PHE A 132 8.41 -2.57 -18.39
CA PHE A 132 8.65 -1.94 -19.68
C PHE A 132 10.07 -2.29 -20.10
N ASP A 133 10.17 -2.85 -21.29
CA ASP A 133 11.41 -3.16 -21.98
C ASP A 133 11.64 -2.16 -23.11
N SER A 134 12.91 -1.93 -23.50
CA SER A 134 13.33 -0.99 -24.54
C SER A 134 13.11 -1.55 -25.94
#